data_1cfd543b2028efd54ee855f8d862f1e8
#
_entry.id   1cfd543b2028efd54ee855f8d862f1e8
#
_cell.length_a   1.000
_cell.length_b   1.000
_cell.length_c   1.000
_cell.angle_alpha   90.00
_cell.angle_beta   90.00
_cell.angle_gamma   90.00
#
_symmetry.space_group_name_H-M   'P 1'
#
loop_
_entity.id
_entity.type
_entity.pdbx_description
1 polymer ?
#
loop_
_entity_poly.entity_id
_entity_poly.type
_entity_poly.pdbx_seq_one_letter_code
_entity_poly.pdbx_strand_id
1 'polypeptide(L)'
;MAGTNIDYFKRRIVDTMSVLYDRGYLSSVGGNISCRAGEIILITPSGKTKFLITPDDIAEVSLDGKALNKVKPSSELPVHLVIYKSRGDVNCVIHAHPVFTIIASMMFNESFFQETKITPESAVYIGRVKVISYRSPGQEAAEEIEKIIGHSDIIVVKNHGVFSTGRDIDEALARLEVLEENSKLIYYLSLMSVGFDASLAQKVISEKYALPGEEVDKLLKIYKK
;
A
#
# COMPACT_ATOMS: atom_id res chain seq x y z
N MET A 1 27.84 -14.14 -6.57
CA MET A 1 26.50 -13.71 -6.16
C MET A 1 26.70 -12.87 -4.89
N ALA A 2 26.41 -11.57 -4.95
CA ALA A 2 26.47 -10.74 -3.73
C ALA A 2 25.40 -11.28 -2.75
N GLY A 3 25.83 -11.68 -1.56
CA GLY A 3 24.91 -12.19 -0.53
C GLY A 3 23.84 -11.14 -0.25
N THR A 4 22.58 -11.56 -0.21
CA THR A 4 21.45 -10.69 0.12
C THR A 4 21.70 -10.10 1.51
N ASN A 5 21.83 -8.76 1.58
CA ASN A 5 22.15 -8.10 2.85
C ASN A 5 20.88 -7.97 3.70
N ILE A 6 20.57 -9.00 4.48
CA ILE A 6 19.40 -9.06 5.37
C ILE A 6 19.35 -7.87 6.32
N ASP A 7 20.49 -7.45 6.88
CA ASP A 7 20.57 -6.31 7.80
C ASP A 7 20.20 -4.99 7.14
N TYR A 8 20.53 -4.82 5.87
CA TYR A 8 20.10 -3.67 5.09
C TYR A 8 18.57 -3.62 4.98
N PHE A 9 17.92 -4.73 4.61
CA PHE A 9 16.46 -4.77 4.50
C PHE A 9 15.78 -4.56 5.85
N LYS A 10 16.29 -5.14 6.93
CA LYS A 10 15.75 -4.93 8.28
C LYS A 10 15.78 -3.46 8.67
N ARG A 11 16.89 -2.77 8.44
CA ARG A 11 17.02 -1.32 8.70
C ARG A 11 16.05 -0.53 7.86
N ARG A 12 15.97 -0.81 6.55
CA ARG A 12 15.02 -0.13 5.64
C ARG A 12 13.56 -0.30 6.10
N ILE A 13 13.17 -1.49 6.57
CA ILE A 13 11.83 -1.73 7.12
C ILE A 13 11.59 -0.85 8.36
N VAL A 14 12.53 -0.81 9.29
CA VAL A 14 12.43 0.00 10.52
C VAL A 14 12.33 1.49 10.19
N ASP A 15 13.22 2.01 9.35
CA ASP A 15 13.23 3.41 8.94
C ASP A 15 11.90 3.80 8.26
N THR A 16 11.40 2.94 7.37
CA THR A 16 10.11 3.17 6.68
C THR A 16 8.94 3.13 7.66
N MET A 17 8.94 2.25 8.66
CA MET A 17 7.90 2.25 9.72
C MET A 17 7.86 3.57 10.47
N SER A 18 9.03 4.15 10.79
CA SER A 18 9.12 5.47 11.44
C SER A 18 8.57 6.57 10.54
N VAL A 19 8.92 6.58 9.25
CA VAL A 19 8.39 7.53 8.27
C VAL A 19 6.87 7.44 8.19
N LEU A 20 6.30 6.24 8.11
CA LEU A 20 4.85 6.06 8.02
C LEU A 20 4.13 6.52 9.30
N TYR A 21 4.75 6.30 10.46
CA TYR A 21 4.20 6.77 11.74
C TYR A 21 4.22 8.30 11.81
N ASP A 22 5.33 8.94 11.47
CA ASP A 22 5.49 10.40 11.48
C ASP A 22 4.52 11.11 10.51
N ARG A 23 4.18 10.45 9.41
CA ARG A 23 3.20 10.95 8.44
C ARG A 23 1.74 10.68 8.85
N GLY A 24 1.51 9.98 9.95
CA GLY A 24 0.16 9.66 10.43
C GLY A 24 -0.54 8.55 9.63
N TYR A 25 0.23 7.71 8.90
CA TYR A 25 -0.33 6.56 8.17
C TYR A 25 -0.42 5.30 9.03
N LEU A 26 0.17 5.33 10.23
CA LEU A 26 0.14 4.25 11.20
C LEU A 26 -0.29 4.76 12.57
N SER A 27 -0.99 3.92 13.32
CA SER A 27 -1.07 4.04 14.77
C SER A 27 0.09 3.29 15.43
N SER A 28 0.23 3.41 16.74
CA SER A 28 1.26 2.68 17.50
C SER A 28 1.15 1.15 17.37
N VAL A 29 -0.04 0.64 17.01
CA VAL A 29 -0.35 -0.80 16.94
C VAL A 29 -0.66 -1.31 15.54
N GLY A 30 -1.06 -0.42 14.62
CA GLY A 30 -1.52 -0.78 13.28
C GLY A 30 -0.43 -0.74 12.22
N GLY A 31 -0.69 -1.43 11.10
CA GLY A 31 0.18 -1.50 9.94
C GLY A 31 1.38 -2.43 10.08
N ASN A 32 1.97 -2.79 8.96
CA ASN A 32 3.12 -3.68 8.87
C ASN A 32 3.81 -3.54 7.51
N ILE A 33 5.08 -3.90 7.47
CA ILE A 33 5.91 -3.91 6.26
C ILE A 33 6.59 -5.26 6.15
N SER A 34 6.69 -5.76 4.93
CA SER A 34 7.57 -6.88 4.61
C SER A 34 8.39 -6.62 3.37
N CYS A 35 9.57 -7.25 3.30
CA CYS A 35 10.40 -7.29 2.10
C CYS A 35 10.94 -8.70 1.86
N ARG A 36 11.04 -9.09 0.58
CA ARG A 36 11.66 -10.34 0.15
C ARG A 36 13.18 -10.14 0.05
N ALA A 37 13.91 -10.95 0.78
CA ALA A 37 15.37 -11.02 0.76
C ALA A 37 15.83 -12.39 0.26
N GLY A 38 15.80 -12.59 -1.04
CA GLY A 38 16.00 -13.93 -1.65
C GLY A 38 14.82 -14.87 -1.34
N GLU A 39 15.10 -15.98 -0.67
CA GLU A 39 14.10 -16.97 -0.25
C GLU A 39 13.44 -16.64 1.12
N ILE A 40 13.88 -15.55 1.76
CA ILE A 40 13.41 -15.15 3.09
C ILE A 40 12.49 -13.94 2.94
N ILE A 41 11.38 -13.96 3.67
CA ILE A 41 10.51 -12.81 3.87
C ILE A 41 10.81 -12.21 5.26
N LEU A 42 11.20 -10.96 5.25
CA LEU A 42 11.41 -10.14 6.45
C LEU A 42 10.12 -9.37 6.70
N ILE A 43 9.55 -9.47 7.90
CA ILE A 43 8.28 -8.80 8.24
C ILE A 43 8.30 -8.21 9.64
N THR A 44 7.66 -7.07 9.81
CA THR A 44 7.50 -6.42 11.13
C THR A 44 6.82 -7.34 12.14
N PRO A 45 7.13 -7.20 13.45
CA PRO A 45 6.63 -8.08 14.50
C PRO A 45 5.17 -7.82 14.83
N SER A 46 4.51 -8.82 15.41
CA SER A 46 3.23 -8.69 16.09
C SER A 46 3.43 -8.19 17.53
N GLY A 47 2.49 -7.36 18.02
CA GLY A 47 2.39 -7.01 19.44
C GLY A 47 3.45 -6.02 19.94
N LYS A 48 4.25 -5.41 19.06
CA LYS A 48 5.19 -4.34 19.41
C LYS A 48 4.71 -2.98 18.93
N THR A 49 5.05 -1.94 19.68
CA THR A 49 4.82 -0.55 19.29
C THR A 49 5.60 -0.23 18.02
N LYS A 50 4.92 0.17 16.98
CA LYS A 50 5.44 0.20 15.59
C LYS A 50 6.62 1.16 15.38
N PHE A 51 6.63 2.30 16.05
CA PHE A 51 7.72 3.28 15.95
C PHE A 51 8.91 3.01 16.91
N LEU A 52 8.83 1.95 17.71
CA LEU A 52 9.91 1.54 18.63
C LEU A 52 10.60 0.23 18.23
N ILE A 53 10.24 -0.34 17.09
CA ILE A 53 10.88 -1.58 16.62
C ILE A 53 12.32 -1.30 16.17
N THR A 54 13.15 -2.30 16.32
CA THR A 54 14.56 -2.31 15.90
C THR A 54 14.78 -3.39 14.84
N PRO A 55 15.91 -3.42 14.14
CA PRO A 55 16.24 -4.49 13.22
C PRO A 55 16.17 -5.90 13.81
N ASP A 56 16.48 -6.05 15.12
CA ASP A 56 16.41 -7.33 15.82
C ASP A 56 14.96 -7.81 16.05
N ASP A 57 14.00 -6.90 15.94
CA ASP A 57 12.58 -7.21 16.08
C ASP A 57 11.93 -7.70 14.79
N ILE A 58 12.65 -7.72 13.67
CA ILE A 58 12.10 -8.15 12.38
C ILE A 58 12.03 -9.68 12.34
N ALA A 59 10.83 -10.20 12.09
CA ALA A 59 10.62 -11.63 11.91
C ALA A 59 11.15 -12.07 10.54
N GLU A 60 11.77 -13.25 10.54
CA GLU A 60 12.25 -13.94 9.35
C GLU A 60 11.37 -15.17 9.12
N VAL A 61 10.77 -15.28 7.94
CA VAL A 61 9.92 -16.39 7.57
C VAL A 61 10.24 -16.88 6.17
N SER A 62 10.01 -18.19 5.90
CA SER A 62 10.07 -18.71 4.54
C SER A 62 8.82 -18.28 3.76
N LEU A 63 8.83 -18.43 2.44
CA LEU A 63 7.67 -18.15 1.58
C LEU A 63 6.44 -19.03 1.94
N ASP A 64 6.66 -20.17 2.61
CA ASP A 64 5.58 -21.02 3.14
C ASP A 64 5.08 -20.55 4.51
N GLY A 65 5.62 -19.47 5.05
CA GLY A 65 5.21 -18.89 6.34
C GLY A 65 5.86 -19.53 7.56
N LYS A 66 6.89 -20.39 7.37
CA LYS A 66 7.61 -21.05 8.46
C LYS A 66 8.57 -20.07 9.12
N ALA A 67 8.49 -19.92 10.43
CA ALA A 67 9.39 -19.07 11.18
C ALA A 67 10.85 -19.56 11.07
N LEU A 68 11.76 -18.65 10.77
CA LEU A 68 13.21 -18.88 10.66
C LEU A 68 13.97 -18.28 11.84
N ASN A 69 13.34 -17.35 12.60
CA ASN A 69 13.85 -16.83 13.86
C ASN A 69 12.77 -16.89 14.95
N LYS A 70 13.09 -16.39 16.17
CA LYS A 70 12.18 -16.46 17.32
C LYS A 70 11.16 -15.31 17.39
N VAL A 71 11.21 -14.37 16.46
CA VAL A 71 10.32 -13.22 16.45
C VAL A 71 8.96 -13.63 15.89
N LYS A 72 7.89 -13.28 16.62
CA LYS A 72 6.52 -13.53 16.15
C LYS A 72 6.17 -12.54 15.04
N PRO A 73 5.88 -13.01 13.80
CA PRO A 73 5.52 -12.12 12.69
C PRO A 73 4.18 -11.45 12.90
N SER A 74 3.91 -10.40 12.13
CA SER A 74 2.59 -9.76 12.05
C SER A 74 1.48 -10.77 11.82
N SER A 75 0.30 -10.53 12.41
CA SER A 75 -0.90 -11.35 12.19
C SER A 75 -1.41 -11.28 10.74
N GLU A 76 -0.98 -10.29 9.98
CA GLU A 76 -1.32 -10.14 8.56
C GLU A 76 -0.31 -10.79 7.61
N LEU A 77 0.66 -11.55 8.14
CA LEU A 77 1.58 -12.37 7.33
C LEU A 77 0.89 -13.17 6.22
N PRO A 78 -0.30 -13.79 6.41
CA PRO A 78 -0.98 -14.50 5.33
C PRO A 78 -1.22 -13.65 4.07
N VAL A 79 -1.59 -12.39 4.21
CA VAL A 79 -1.78 -11.45 3.09
C VAL A 79 -0.47 -11.22 2.34
N HIS A 80 0.62 -10.94 3.08
CA HIS A 80 1.93 -10.71 2.46
C HIS A 80 2.41 -11.93 1.69
N LEU A 81 2.25 -13.12 2.25
CA LEU A 81 2.66 -14.37 1.60
C LEU A 81 1.87 -14.66 0.32
N VAL A 82 0.55 -14.40 0.32
CA VAL A 82 -0.28 -14.54 -0.88
C VAL A 82 0.19 -13.58 -1.97
N ILE A 83 0.50 -12.33 -1.63
CA ILE A 83 1.03 -11.36 -2.58
C ILE A 83 2.35 -11.86 -3.20
N TYR A 84 3.31 -12.30 -2.38
CA TYR A 84 4.60 -12.80 -2.89
C TYR A 84 4.50 -14.08 -3.71
N LYS A 85 3.56 -14.98 -3.37
CA LYS A 85 3.32 -16.21 -4.14
C LYS A 85 2.70 -15.92 -5.50
N SER A 86 1.80 -14.95 -5.56
CA SER A 86 1.06 -14.58 -6.77
C SER A 86 1.84 -13.63 -7.69
N ARG A 87 2.81 -12.87 -7.16
CA ARG A 87 3.52 -11.79 -7.83
C ARG A 87 5.03 -11.92 -7.65
N GLY A 88 5.69 -12.55 -8.62
CA GLY A 88 7.16 -12.70 -8.62
C GLY A 88 7.94 -11.38 -8.81
N ASP A 89 7.27 -10.34 -9.31
CA ASP A 89 7.81 -8.99 -9.50
C ASP A 89 7.72 -8.11 -8.26
N VAL A 90 6.97 -8.52 -7.22
CA VAL A 90 6.84 -7.79 -5.95
C VAL A 90 7.89 -8.28 -4.96
N ASN A 91 8.68 -7.35 -4.44
CA ASN A 91 9.67 -7.63 -3.40
C ASN A 91 9.40 -6.91 -2.07
N CYS A 92 8.51 -5.91 -2.04
CA CYS A 92 8.10 -5.27 -0.79
C CYS A 92 6.59 -5.01 -0.77
N VAL A 93 6.00 -5.15 0.42
CA VAL A 93 4.59 -4.89 0.71
C VAL A 93 4.50 -4.01 1.94
N ILE A 94 3.77 -2.91 1.83
CA ILE A 94 3.45 -2.00 2.93
C ILE A 94 1.95 -2.06 3.19
N HIS A 95 1.57 -2.41 4.41
CA HIS A 95 0.21 -2.24 4.90
C HIS A 95 0.15 -1.06 5.86
N ALA A 96 -0.74 -0.11 5.57
CA ALA A 96 -0.92 1.11 6.34
C ALA A 96 -2.39 1.56 6.35
N HIS A 97 -2.69 2.56 7.19
CA HIS A 97 -4.04 3.08 7.41
C HIS A 97 -4.15 4.56 7.01
N PRO A 98 -3.90 4.92 5.74
CA PRO A 98 -3.97 6.29 5.26
C PRO A 98 -5.41 6.79 5.29
N VAL A 99 -5.65 7.86 6.07
CA VAL A 99 -7.01 8.27 6.46
C VAL A 99 -7.85 8.75 5.27
N PHE A 100 -7.27 9.58 4.41
CA PHE A 100 -8.02 10.11 3.25
C PHE A 100 -8.33 9.04 2.21
N THR A 101 -7.44 8.06 2.03
CA THR A 101 -7.69 6.91 1.15
C THR A 101 -8.81 6.03 1.71
N ILE A 102 -8.83 5.80 3.03
CA ILE A 102 -9.92 5.06 3.68
C ILE A 102 -11.23 5.80 3.47
N ILE A 103 -11.31 7.11 3.73
CA ILE A 103 -12.50 7.93 3.50
C ILE A 103 -12.92 7.85 2.02
N ALA A 104 -11.99 8.04 1.09
CA ALA A 104 -12.28 7.98 -0.34
C ALA A 104 -12.86 6.62 -0.76
N SER A 105 -12.36 5.51 -0.17
CA SER A 105 -12.88 4.17 -0.45
C SER A 105 -14.32 3.94 0.01
N MET A 106 -14.78 4.71 1.01
CA MET A 106 -16.16 4.67 1.47
C MET A 106 -17.09 5.49 0.56
N MET A 107 -16.57 6.58 0.00
CA MET A 107 -17.33 7.54 -0.81
C MET A 107 -17.38 7.16 -2.29
N PHE A 108 -16.30 6.58 -2.82
CA PHE A 108 -16.10 6.33 -4.24
C PHE A 108 -15.90 4.84 -4.54
N ASN A 109 -16.12 4.47 -5.80
CA ASN A 109 -15.89 3.13 -6.29
C ASN A 109 -14.44 2.93 -6.78
N GLU A 110 -14.11 1.71 -7.19
CA GLU A 110 -12.77 1.34 -7.67
C GLU A 110 -12.35 2.12 -8.92
N SER A 111 -13.28 2.29 -9.90
CA SER A 111 -12.97 2.99 -11.15
C SER A 111 -12.54 4.43 -10.90
N PHE A 112 -13.06 5.06 -9.87
CA PHE A 112 -12.66 6.41 -9.49
C PHE A 112 -11.18 6.52 -9.15
N PHE A 113 -10.62 5.58 -8.39
CA PHE A 113 -9.19 5.56 -8.08
C PHE A 113 -8.32 5.33 -9.32
N GLN A 114 -8.84 4.60 -10.32
CA GLN A 114 -8.13 4.38 -11.58
C GLN A 114 -8.14 5.61 -12.48
N GLU A 115 -9.27 6.28 -12.57
CA GLU A 115 -9.55 7.33 -13.55
C GLU A 115 -9.16 8.72 -13.04
N THR A 116 -9.17 8.93 -11.70
CA THR A 116 -8.94 10.24 -11.12
C THR A 116 -7.49 10.42 -10.69
N LYS A 117 -6.66 10.86 -11.59
CA LYS A 117 -5.26 11.24 -11.35
C LYS A 117 -5.16 12.77 -11.42
N ILE A 118 -5.02 13.41 -10.24
CA ILE A 118 -5.07 14.88 -10.14
C ILE A 118 -3.68 15.49 -10.36
N THR A 119 -2.62 14.78 -9.97
CA THR A 119 -1.24 15.26 -10.10
C THR A 119 -0.43 14.38 -11.05
N PRO A 120 0.68 14.90 -11.62
CA PRO A 120 1.60 14.08 -12.42
C PRO A 120 2.10 12.85 -11.65
N GLU A 121 2.40 12.99 -10.36
CA GLU A 121 2.85 11.89 -9.50
C GLU A 121 1.77 10.81 -9.38
N SER A 122 0.50 11.21 -9.22
CA SER A 122 -0.61 10.25 -9.14
C SER A 122 -0.78 9.44 -10.43
N ALA A 123 -0.54 10.06 -11.58
CA ALA A 123 -0.57 9.38 -12.87
C ALA A 123 0.55 8.33 -13.03
N VAL A 124 1.72 8.61 -12.45
CA VAL A 124 2.91 7.76 -12.59
C VAL A 124 2.96 6.65 -11.56
N TYR A 125 2.69 6.95 -10.28
CA TYR A 125 3.00 6.05 -9.17
C TYR A 125 1.83 5.21 -8.68
N ILE A 126 0.58 5.67 -8.72
CA ILE A 126 -0.54 4.92 -8.13
C ILE A 126 -0.71 3.52 -8.76
N GLY A 127 -0.47 3.37 -10.08
CA GLY A 127 -0.63 2.07 -10.73
C GLY A 127 -2.09 1.59 -10.77
N ARG A 128 -2.28 0.28 -10.64
CA ARG A 128 -3.60 -0.39 -10.68
C ARG A 128 -4.13 -0.57 -9.27
N VAL A 129 -5.21 0.11 -8.95
CA VAL A 129 -5.88 0.03 -7.64
C VAL A 129 -7.04 -0.96 -7.72
N LYS A 130 -7.17 -1.81 -6.72
CA LYS A 130 -8.35 -2.63 -6.46
C LYS A 130 -8.94 -2.25 -5.11
N VAL A 131 -10.27 -2.25 -5.02
CA VAL A 131 -11.00 -1.96 -3.78
C VAL A 131 -11.83 -3.18 -3.40
N ILE A 132 -11.59 -3.71 -2.20
CA ILE A 132 -12.38 -4.82 -1.67
C ILE A 132 -13.18 -4.36 -0.44
N SER A 133 -14.27 -5.06 -0.18
CA SER A 133 -15.03 -4.89 1.07
C SER A 133 -14.17 -5.29 2.27
N TYR A 134 -14.52 -4.75 3.44
CA TYR A 134 -13.87 -5.15 4.69
C TYR A 134 -13.83 -6.67 4.86
N ARG A 135 -12.69 -7.17 5.32
CA ARG A 135 -12.46 -8.55 5.76
C ARG A 135 -11.65 -8.51 7.04
N SER A 136 -11.83 -9.50 7.89
CA SER A 136 -11.01 -9.64 9.08
C SER A 136 -9.54 -9.76 8.68
N PRO A 137 -8.62 -9.03 9.37
CA PRO A 137 -7.20 -9.10 9.08
C PRO A 137 -6.65 -10.53 9.16
N GLY A 138 -5.72 -10.86 8.29
CA GLY A 138 -5.09 -12.18 8.22
C GLY A 138 -5.70 -13.08 7.15
N GLN A 139 -6.22 -14.25 7.51
CA GLN A 139 -6.59 -15.28 6.54
C GLN A 139 -7.76 -14.89 5.62
N GLU A 140 -8.82 -14.29 6.16
CA GLU A 140 -9.97 -13.88 5.34
C GLU A 140 -9.58 -12.80 4.30
N ALA A 141 -8.77 -11.83 4.71
CA ALA A 141 -8.25 -10.83 3.79
C ALA A 141 -7.33 -11.45 2.73
N ALA A 142 -6.49 -12.41 3.11
CA ALA A 142 -5.59 -13.12 2.20
C ALA A 142 -6.35 -13.85 1.09
N GLU A 143 -7.43 -14.56 1.42
CA GLU A 143 -8.28 -15.30 0.45
C GLU A 143 -8.95 -14.38 -0.58
N GLU A 144 -9.39 -13.18 -0.17
CA GLU A 144 -9.95 -12.20 -1.10
C GLU A 144 -8.87 -11.55 -1.97
N ILE A 145 -7.73 -11.21 -1.37
CA ILE A 145 -6.63 -10.58 -2.07
C ILE A 145 -6.00 -11.51 -3.11
N GLU A 146 -5.92 -12.81 -2.82
CA GLU A 146 -5.41 -13.82 -3.76
C GLU A 146 -6.13 -13.77 -5.12
N LYS A 147 -7.44 -13.55 -5.11
CA LYS A 147 -8.28 -13.52 -6.31
C LYS A 147 -7.97 -12.34 -7.24
N ILE A 148 -7.40 -11.25 -6.71
CA ILE A 148 -7.27 -9.98 -7.42
C ILE A 148 -5.83 -9.46 -7.57
N ILE A 149 -4.90 -9.96 -6.75
CA ILE A 149 -3.55 -9.40 -6.64
C ILE A 149 -2.74 -9.52 -7.93
N GLY A 150 -3.00 -10.52 -8.76
CA GLY A 150 -2.33 -10.70 -10.06
C GLY A 150 -2.39 -9.48 -10.97
N HIS A 151 -3.40 -8.64 -10.80
CA HIS A 151 -3.65 -7.45 -11.60
C HIS A 151 -3.69 -6.15 -10.78
N SER A 152 -3.12 -6.13 -9.57
CA SER A 152 -3.18 -4.99 -8.65
C SER A 152 -1.79 -4.57 -8.19
N ASP A 153 -1.57 -3.27 -8.11
CA ASP A 153 -0.36 -2.68 -7.50
C ASP A 153 -0.67 -2.13 -6.12
N ILE A 154 -1.92 -1.74 -5.90
CA ILE A 154 -2.46 -1.28 -4.62
C ILE A 154 -3.81 -1.97 -4.37
N ILE A 155 -4.04 -2.42 -3.16
CA ILE A 155 -5.32 -2.96 -2.70
C ILE A 155 -5.82 -2.11 -1.54
N VAL A 156 -6.99 -1.51 -1.71
CA VAL A 156 -7.68 -0.77 -0.65
C VAL A 156 -8.75 -1.68 -0.04
N VAL A 157 -8.63 -1.93 1.25
CA VAL A 157 -9.63 -2.63 2.04
C VAL A 157 -10.53 -1.60 2.70
N LYS A 158 -11.80 -1.51 2.32
CA LYS A 158 -12.76 -0.53 2.88
C LYS A 158 -12.79 -0.62 4.39
N ASN A 159 -12.88 0.54 5.06
CA ASN A 159 -12.94 0.65 6.53
C ASN A 159 -11.71 0.08 7.27
N HIS A 160 -10.61 -0.22 6.57
CA HIS A 160 -9.43 -0.79 7.21
C HIS A 160 -8.14 -0.08 6.79
N GLY A 161 -7.70 -0.23 5.54
CA GLY A 161 -6.42 0.31 5.13
C GLY A 161 -6.02 -0.10 3.73
N VAL A 162 -4.73 -0.03 3.45
CA VAL A 162 -4.15 -0.21 2.12
C VAL A 162 -3.01 -1.22 2.18
N PHE A 163 -2.95 -2.13 1.21
CA PHE A 163 -1.75 -2.90 0.88
C PHE A 163 -1.15 -2.32 -0.40
N SER A 164 0.03 -1.72 -0.28
CA SER A 164 0.82 -1.20 -1.39
C SER A 164 1.97 -2.14 -1.70
N THR A 165 2.16 -2.49 -2.98
CA THR A 165 3.21 -3.40 -3.43
C THR A 165 4.29 -2.65 -4.22
N GLY A 166 5.52 -3.17 -4.24
CA GLY A 166 6.60 -2.59 -5.02
C GLY A 166 7.70 -3.60 -5.34
N ARG A 167 8.51 -3.30 -6.36
CA ARG A 167 9.75 -4.02 -6.67
C ARG A 167 10.79 -3.84 -5.57
N ASP A 168 10.65 -2.75 -4.81
CA ASP A 168 11.43 -2.40 -3.65
C ASP A 168 10.55 -1.61 -2.66
N ILE A 169 11.13 -1.27 -1.50
CA ILE A 169 10.41 -0.56 -0.45
C ILE A 169 10.08 0.89 -0.83
N ASP A 170 10.93 1.51 -1.67
CA ASP A 170 10.74 2.90 -2.10
C ASP A 170 9.57 3.01 -3.08
N GLU A 171 9.42 2.06 -4.00
CA GLU A 171 8.27 2.01 -4.91
C GLU A 171 6.96 1.75 -4.14
N ALA A 172 6.97 0.81 -3.19
CA ALA A 172 5.80 0.54 -2.36
C ALA A 172 5.40 1.76 -1.51
N LEU A 173 6.38 2.47 -0.95
CA LEU A 173 6.16 3.69 -0.19
C LEU A 173 5.63 4.82 -1.09
N ALA A 174 6.25 5.06 -2.23
CA ALA A 174 5.82 6.11 -3.17
C ALA A 174 4.37 5.89 -3.63
N ARG A 175 3.97 4.66 -3.95
CA ARG A 175 2.58 4.34 -4.31
C ARG A 175 1.60 4.67 -3.19
N LEU A 176 1.94 4.31 -1.95
CA LEU A 176 1.10 4.57 -0.79
C LEU A 176 0.94 6.07 -0.52
N GLU A 177 2.06 6.80 -0.53
CA GLU A 177 2.08 8.24 -0.26
C GLU A 177 1.31 9.02 -1.30
N VAL A 178 1.56 8.73 -2.57
CA VAL A 178 0.90 9.42 -3.68
C VAL A 178 -0.60 9.08 -3.73
N LEU A 179 -1.00 7.84 -3.39
CA LEU A 179 -2.42 7.49 -3.27
C LEU A 179 -3.10 8.31 -2.16
N GLU A 180 -2.48 8.43 -0.99
CA GLU A 180 -3.02 9.23 0.12
C GLU A 180 -3.10 10.72 -0.23
N GLU A 181 -2.06 11.25 -0.87
CA GLU A 181 -2.03 12.65 -1.30
C GLU A 181 -3.12 12.95 -2.34
N ASN A 182 -3.28 12.08 -3.34
CA ASN A 182 -4.35 12.17 -4.33
C ASN A 182 -5.74 12.09 -3.67
N SER A 183 -5.92 11.16 -2.72
CA SER A 183 -7.17 11.01 -1.96
C SER A 183 -7.49 12.23 -1.11
N LYS A 184 -6.47 12.86 -0.52
CA LYS A 184 -6.58 14.09 0.25
C LYS A 184 -7.02 15.27 -0.62
N LEU A 185 -6.44 15.39 -1.82
CA LEU A 185 -6.86 16.40 -2.80
C LEU A 185 -8.32 16.19 -3.22
N ILE A 186 -8.70 14.95 -3.53
CA ILE A 186 -10.08 14.58 -3.84
C ILE A 186 -11.05 15.00 -2.72
N TYR A 187 -10.69 14.70 -1.48
CA TYR A 187 -11.50 15.05 -0.32
C TYR A 187 -11.73 16.57 -0.22
N TYR A 188 -10.67 17.37 -0.30
CA TYR A 188 -10.79 18.82 -0.24
C TYR A 188 -11.55 19.41 -1.43
N LEU A 189 -11.31 18.92 -2.65
CA LEU A 189 -12.04 19.35 -3.83
C LEU A 189 -13.54 19.03 -3.73
N SER A 190 -13.90 17.87 -3.16
CA SER A 190 -15.30 17.51 -2.95
C SER A 190 -16.00 18.46 -1.97
N LEU A 191 -15.31 18.84 -0.90
CA LEU A 191 -15.85 19.85 0.05
C LEU A 191 -16.03 21.22 -0.57
N MET A 192 -15.04 21.67 -1.36
CA MET A 192 -15.05 23.01 -1.96
C MET A 192 -16.03 23.14 -3.12
N SER A 193 -16.21 22.09 -3.89
CA SER A 193 -16.95 22.14 -5.15
C SER A 193 -18.44 21.81 -5.00
N VAL A 194 -18.81 20.85 -4.17
CA VAL A 194 -20.18 20.29 -4.13
C VAL A 194 -20.63 19.85 -2.73
N GLY A 195 -19.86 20.14 -1.71
CA GLY A 195 -20.13 19.64 -0.38
C GLY A 195 -19.93 18.11 -0.28
N PHE A 196 -20.80 17.42 0.46
CA PHE A 196 -20.68 15.98 0.72
C PHE A 196 -21.48 15.07 -0.21
N ASP A 197 -21.99 15.57 -1.33
CA ASP A 197 -22.61 14.72 -2.36
C ASP A 197 -21.53 13.96 -3.13
N ALA A 198 -21.32 12.69 -2.74
CA ALA A 198 -20.28 11.85 -3.32
C ALA A 198 -20.46 11.60 -4.82
N SER A 199 -21.72 11.48 -5.31
CA SER A 199 -21.98 11.21 -6.73
C SER A 199 -21.67 12.44 -7.60
N LEU A 200 -22.05 13.60 -7.14
CA LEU A 200 -21.78 14.87 -7.81
C LEU A 200 -20.29 15.22 -7.70
N ALA A 201 -19.67 14.99 -6.54
CA ALA A 201 -18.24 15.18 -6.34
C ALA A 201 -17.42 14.29 -7.29
N GLN A 202 -17.75 13.00 -7.41
CA GLN A 202 -17.08 12.09 -8.33
C GLN A 202 -17.12 12.63 -9.77
N LYS A 203 -18.31 13.05 -10.24
CA LYS A 203 -18.47 13.59 -11.58
C LYS A 203 -17.65 14.86 -11.81
N VAL A 204 -17.77 15.84 -10.91
CA VAL A 204 -17.06 17.12 -11.02
C VAL A 204 -15.55 16.94 -10.99
N ILE A 205 -15.04 16.07 -10.11
CA ILE A 205 -13.61 15.83 -9.99
C ILE A 205 -13.07 15.14 -11.23
N SER A 206 -13.75 14.10 -11.73
CA SER A 206 -13.32 13.38 -12.94
C SER A 206 -13.37 14.26 -14.20
N GLU A 207 -14.40 15.08 -14.36
CA GLU A 207 -14.55 15.94 -15.54
C GLU A 207 -13.64 17.18 -15.52
N LYS A 208 -13.40 17.74 -14.34
CA LYS A 208 -12.78 19.08 -14.24
C LYS A 208 -11.34 19.08 -13.71
N TYR A 209 -10.98 18.12 -12.84
CA TYR A 209 -9.71 18.12 -12.12
C TYR A 209 -8.81 16.92 -12.41
N ALA A 210 -9.35 15.82 -12.93
CA ALA A 210 -8.52 14.69 -13.33
C ALA A 210 -7.65 15.03 -14.55
N LEU A 211 -6.45 14.50 -14.57
CA LEU A 211 -5.56 14.64 -15.74
C LEU A 211 -6.19 13.93 -16.95
N PRO A 212 -6.20 14.55 -18.14
CA PRO A 212 -6.62 13.88 -19.37
C PRO A 212 -5.78 12.63 -19.62
N GLY A 213 -6.38 11.57 -20.19
CA GLY A 213 -5.70 10.30 -20.47
C GLY A 213 -4.44 10.46 -21.32
N GLU A 214 -4.46 11.36 -22.30
CA GLU A 214 -3.28 11.66 -23.14
C GLU A 214 -2.11 12.23 -22.32
N GLU A 215 -2.37 13.04 -21.30
CA GLU A 215 -1.33 13.56 -20.42
C GLU A 215 -0.77 12.47 -19.51
N VAL A 216 -1.63 11.59 -18.99
CA VAL A 216 -1.20 10.41 -18.23
C VAL A 216 -0.26 9.53 -19.07
N ASP A 217 -0.62 9.26 -20.32
CA ASP A 217 0.22 8.46 -21.24
C ASP A 217 1.57 9.11 -21.52
N LYS A 218 1.63 10.43 -21.67
CA LYS A 218 2.89 11.17 -21.83
C LYS A 218 3.77 11.03 -20.58
N LEU A 219 3.19 11.23 -19.39
CA LEU A 219 3.91 11.12 -18.12
C LEU A 219 4.46 9.70 -17.92
N LEU A 220 3.67 8.67 -18.20
CA LEU A 220 4.13 7.28 -18.10
C LEU A 220 5.32 6.98 -19.04
N LYS A 221 5.36 7.58 -20.23
CA LYS A 221 6.50 7.43 -21.15
C LYS A 221 7.77 8.14 -20.65
N ILE A 222 7.64 9.22 -19.90
CA ILE A 222 8.76 10.00 -19.35
C ILE A 222 9.35 9.32 -18.11
N TYR A 223 8.51 8.90 -17.16
CA TYR A 223 8.93 8.49 -15.82
C TYR A 223 9.12 6.98 -15.63
N LYS A 224 8.62 6.12 -16.56
CA LYS A 224 8.77 4.65 -16.48
C LYS A 224 9.82 4.09 -17.47
N LYS A 225 10.74 4.92 -17.90
CA LYS A 225 11.94 4.47 -18.62
C LYS A 225 12.97 3.95 -17.57
#